data_1e1f358c2486a6b87126291ca3d83cec
#
_entry.id   1e1f358c2486a6b87126291ca3d83cec
#
_cell.length_a   1.000
_cell.length_b   1.000
_cell.length_c   1.000
_cell.angle_alpha   90.00
_cell.angle_beta   90.00
_cell.angle_gamma   90.00
#
_symmetry.space_group_name_H-M   'P 1'
#
loop_
_entity.id
_entity.type
_entity.pdbx_description
1 polymer ?
#
loop_
_entity_poly.entity_id
_entity_poly.type
_entity_poly.pdbx_seq_one_letter_code
_entity_poly.pdbx_strand_id
1 'polypeptide(L)'
;MQIDLTGTELRQATQQDWRTVADITAEAFANDPVNRHIFGKPESIRSMFRVMAREMYVPSGMCHLHAAGGATMWMPPGVEAAPGQLGLFKFALGQLRRGTPGAIKRGMAVSELMQKWHPKDPHYYLFTIGTTESARGKGVGKGLLRPVLKACDTAAMPVYLENSNPNNSGFYAAHGFERMGVFHIDGDDSPVMEPMWREPKAS
;
A
#
# COMPACT_ATOMS: atom_id res chain seq x y z
N MET A 1 10.73 -13.81 7.86
CA MET A 1 10.58 -13.10 9.15
C MET A 1 9.28 -13.54 9.81
N GLN A 2 9.29 -13.84 11.08
CA GLN A 2 8.07 -14.15 11.85
C GLN A 2 7.59 -12.87 12.56
N ILE A 3 6.30 -12.56 12.44
CA ILE A 3 5.69 -11.39 13.09
C ILE A 3 4.90 -11.90 14.28
N ASP A 4 5.23 -11.41 15.47
CA ASP A 4 4.47 -11.72 16.68
C ASP A 4 3.23 -10.81 16.75
N LEU A 5 2.07 -11.42 16.62
CA LEU A 5 0.77 -10.74 16.71
C LEU A 5 0.07 -11.00 18.07
N THR A 6 0.74 -11.68 18.99
CA THR A 6 0.17 -12.02 20.31
C THR A 6 -0.20 -10.75 21.08
N GLY A 7 -1.39 -10.72 21.65
CA GLY A 7 -1.90 -9.56 22.39
C GLY A 7 -2.23 -8.34 21.53
N THR A 8 -2.25 -8.47 20.21
CA THR A 8 -2.70 -7.41 19.30
C THR A 8 -4.11 -7.71 18.79
N GLU A 9 -4.75 -6.67 18.23
CA GLU A 9 -6.03 -6.83 17.51
C GLU A 9 -5.81 -7.15 16.01
N LEU A 10 -4.60 -7.61 15.66
CA LEU A 10 -4.24 -7.99 14.30
C LEU A 10 -4.34 -9.49 14.08
N ARG A 11 -4.67 -9.82 12.85
CA ARG A 11 -4.44 -11.16 12.30
C ARG A 11 -3.83 -11.09 10.91
N GLN A 12 -3.10 -12.10 10.54
CA GLN A 12 -2.68 -12.25 9.16
C GLN A 12 -3.89 -12.60 8.28
N ALA A 13 -3.98 -11.97 7.12
CA ALA A 13 -5.01 -12.27 6.14
C ALA A 13 -4.71 -13.60 5.43
N THR A 14 -5.75 -14.37 5.20
CA THR A 14 -5.72 -15.61 4.41
C THR A 14 -6.17 -15.35 2.97
N GLN A 15 -6.08 -16.36 2.09
CA GLN A 15 -6.57 -16.27 0.72
C GLN A 15 -8.06 -15.90 0.63
N GLN A 16 -8.86 -16.20 1.64
CA GLN A 16 -10.29 -15.86 1.67
C GLN A 16 -10.54 -14.39 1.99
N ASP A 17 -9.57 -13.71 2.59
CA ASP A 17 -9.70 -12.33 3.07
C ASP A 17 -9.40 -11.26 2.00
N TRP A 18 -9.00 -11.64 0.79
CA TRP A 18 -8.58 -10.68 -0.23
C TRP A 18 -9.62 -9.57 -0.51
N ARG A 19 -10.93 -9.90 -0.41
CA ARG A 19 -11.99 -8.89 -0.59
C ARG A 19 -11.99 -7.89 0.56
N THR A 20 -11.89 -8.37 1.79
CA THR A 20 -11.84 -7.54 3.00
C THR A 20 -10.64 -6.59 2.96
N VAL A 21 -9.44 -7.13 2.64
CA VAL A 21 -8.23 -6.32 2.47
C VAL A 21 -8.43 -5.25 1.39
N ALA A 22 -8.94 -5.64 0.22
CA ALA A 22 -9.17 -4.73 -0.89
C ALA A 22 -10.22 -3.66 -0.59
N ASP A 23 -11.33 -4.02 0.05
CA ASP A 23 -12.44 -3.09 0.29
C ASP A 23 -12.08 -2.07 1.39
N ILE A 24 -11.40 -2.47 2.47
CA ILE A 24 -10.85 -1.54 3.48
C ILE A 24 -9.84 -0.59 2.84
N THR A 25 -8.91 -1.11 2.03
CA THR A 25 -7.92 -0.28 1.34
C THR A 25 -8.60 0.69 0.36
N ALA A 26 -9.56 0.22 -0.43
CA ALA A 26 -10.28 1.06 -1.38
C ALA A 26 -11.07 2.18 -0.70
N GLU A 27 -11.65 1.93 0.47
CA GLU A 27 -12.33 2.96 1.27
C GLU A 27 -11.32 4.00 1.78
N ALA A 28 -10.18 3.55 2.33
CA ALA A 28 -9.14 4.42 2.84
C ALA A 28 -8.56 5.36 1.76
N PHE A 29 -8.40 4.83 0.54
CA PHE A 29 -7.80 5.54 -0.59
C PHE A 29 -8.82 6.17 -1.56
N ALA A 30 -10.13 6.14 -1.24
CA ALA A 30 -11.18 6.68 -2.11
C ALA A 30 -11.00 8.16 -2.46
N ASN A 31 -10.39 8.94 -1.58
CA ASN A 31 -10.09 10.37 -1.75
C ASN A 31 -8.58 10.66 -1.77
N ASP A 32 -7.74 9.64 -1.94
CA ASP A 32 -6.30 9.81 -2.07
C ASP A 32 -5.95 10.60 -3.34
N PRO A 33 -5.11 11.65 -3.27
CA PRO A 33 -4.87 12.53 -4.41
C PRO A 33 -4.27 11.80 -5.62
N VAL A 34 -3.32 10.90 -5.40
CA VAL A 34 -2.67 10.14 -6.47
C VAL A 34 -3.66 9.17 -7.11
N ASN A 35 -4.38 8.38 -6.30
CA ASN A 35 -5.36 7.43 -6.82
C ASN A 35 -6.52 8.13 -7.54
N ARG A 36 -6.96 9.30 -7.06
CA ARG A 36 -7.99 10.13 -7.72
C ARG A 36 -7.51 10.68 -9.06
N HIS A 37 -6.27 11.12 -9.13
CA HIS A 37 -5.68 11.58 -10.39
C HIS A 37 -5.60 10.44 -11.44
N ILE A 38 -5.14 9.26 -11.02
CA ILE A 38 -4.96 8.11 -11.92
C ILE A 38 -6.32 7.56 -12.39
N PHE A 39 -7.20 7.24 -11.45
CA PHE A 39 -8.41 6.44 -11.69
C PHE A 39 -9.70 7.25 -11.71
N GLY A 40 -9.71 8.43 -11.14
CA GLY A 40 -10.84 9.37 -11.12
C GLY A 40 -11.95 9.02 -10.15
N LYS A 41 -12.48 7.80 -10.17
CA LYS A 41 -13.67 7.38 -9.43
C LYS A 41 -13.35 6.34 -8.36
N PRO A 42 -14.04 6.36 -7.18
CA PRO A 42 -13.84 5.37 -6.13
C PRO A 42 -14.04 3.91 -6.59
N GLU A 43 -14.98 3.66 -7.49
CA GLU A 43 -15.26 2.31 -8.02
C GLU A 43 -14.09 1.79 -8.87
N SER A 44 -13.41 2.68 -9.58
CA SER A 44 -12.22 2.37 -10.36
C SER A 44 -11.03 2.06 -9.44
N ILE A 45 -10.83 2.86 -8.38
CA ILE A 45 -9.83 2.64 -7.33
C ILE A 45 -10.09 1.28 -6.65
N ARG A 46 -11.33 0.98 -6.29
CA ARG A 46 -11.71 -0.31 -5.71
C ARG A 46 -11.40 -1.48 -6.65
N SER A 47 -11.66 -1.31 -7.94
CA SER A 47 -11.33 -2.33 -8.94
C SER A 47 -9.83 -2.64 -8.99
N MET A 48 -8.99 -1.62 -8.90
CA MET A 48 -7.53 -1.76 -8.84
C MET A 48 -7.10 -2.52 -7.57
N PHE A 49 -7.52 -2.07 -6.38
CA PHE A 49 -7.14 -2.74 -5.13
C PHE A 49 -7.62 -4.19 -5.05
N ARG A 50 -8.75 -4.53 -5.65
CA ARG A 50 -9.23 -5.92 -5.73
C ARG A 50 -8.31 -6.81 -6.55
N VAL A 51 -7.75 -6.29 -7.65
CA VAL A 51 -6.76 -7.05 -8.43
C VAL A 51 -5.45 -7.16 -7.64
N MET A 52 -4.94 -6.06 -7.07
CA MET A 52 -3.71 -6.07 -6.28
C MET A 52 -3.79 -7.04 -5.09
N ALA A 53 -4.83 -6.95 -4.28
CA ALA A 53 -4.99 -7.83 -3.13
C ALA A 53 -5.11 -9.30 -3.56
N ARG A 54 -5.95 -9.60 -4.56
CA ARG A 54 -6.25 -10.98 -4.97
C ARG A 54 -5.09 -11.67 -5.68
N GLU A 55 -4.41 -10.96 -6.58
CA GLU A 55 -3.46 -11.58 -7.53
C GLU A 55 -2.00 -11.43 -7.04
N MET A 56 -1.71 -10.46 -6.16
CA MET A 56 -0.33 -10.14 -5.74
C MET A 56 -0.13 -10.25 -4.23
N TYR A 57 -0.76 -9.36 -3.46
CA TYR A 57 -0.36 -9.16 -2.06
C TYR A 57 -0.85 -10.23 -1.09
N VAL A 58 -2.05 -10.77 -1.28
CA VAL A 58 -2.54 -11.87 -0.43
C VAL A 58 -1.86 -13.20 -0.75
N PRO A 59 -1.65 -13.59 -2.02
CA PRO A 59 -0.97 -14.84 -2.33
C PRO A 59 0.55 -14.82 -2.15
N SER A 60 1.23 -13.70 -2.38
CA SER A 60 2.70 -13.64 -2.45
C SER A 60 3.32 -12.75 -1.39
N GLY A 61 2.55 -11.83 -0.82
CA GLY A 61 2.99 -10.89 0.19
C GLY A 61 2.56 -11.26 1.61
N MET A 62 2.48 -10.22 2.45
CA MET A 62 1.94 -10.30 3.80
C MET A 62 0.85 -9.25 3.95
N CYS A 63 -0.36 -9.66 4.27
CA CYS A 63 -1.45 -8.76 4.54
C CYS A 63 -1.93 -8.95 5.98
N HIS A 64 -2.22 -7.86 6.68
CA HIS A 64 -2.78 -7.90 8.02
C HIS A 64 -4.12 -7.18 8.05
N LEU A 65 -5.01 -7.70 8.88
CA LEU A 65 -6.30 -7.11 9.18
C LEU A 65 -6.37 -6.76 10.67
N HIS A 66 -6.88 -5.58 10.97
CA HIS A 66 -7.18 -5.12 12.33
C HIS A 66 -8.67 -5.24 12.60
N ALA A 67 -9.04 -5.75 13.78
CA ALA A 67 -10.44 -6.02 14.15
C ALA A 67 -11.34 -4.77 14.06
N ALA A 68 -10.80 -3.59 14.33
CA ALA A 68 -11.53 -2.32 14.24
C ALA A 68 -11.68 -1.76 12.80
N GLY A 69 -11.25 -2.49 11.76
CA GLY A 69 -11.37 -2.04 10.38
C GLY A 69 -10.10 -1.34 9.86
N GLY A 70 -9.02 -2.08 9.78
CA GLY A 70 -7.78 -1.66 9.16
C GLY A 70 -7.15 -2.77 8.34
N ALA A 71 -6.37 -2.43 7.31
CA ALA A 71 -5.67 -3.38 6.47
C ALA A 71 -4.30 -2.86 6.03
N THR A 72 -3.36 -3.78 5.84
CA THR A 72 -2.07 -3.52 5.20
C THR A 72 -1.78 -4.52 4.10
N MET A 73 -1.04 -4.08 3.09
CA MET A 73 -0.44 -4.93 2.07
C MET A 73 1.07 -4.69 2.05
N TRP A 74 1.83 -5.76 2.28
CA TRP A 74 3.29 -5.75 2.32
C TRP A 74 3.87 -6.72 1.32
N MET A 75 5.05 -6.40 0.78
CA MET A 75 5.85 -7.32 -0.01
C MET A 75 7.19 -7.57 0.69
N PRO A 76 7.55 -8.83 0.97
CA PRO A 76 8.86 -9.18 1.50
C PRO A 76 9.98 -8.93 0.50
N PRO A 77 11.25 -8.73 0.96
CA PRO A 77 12.39 -8.59 0.08
C PRO A 77 12.57 -9.81 -0.83
N GLY A 78 12.93 -9.56 -2.09
CA GLY A 78 13.17 -10.61 -3.09
C GLY A 78 11.93 -11.31 -3.62
N VAL A 79 10.73 -10.90 -3.21
CA VAL A 79 9.47 -11.42 -3.76
C VAL A 79 8.98 -10.50 -4.87
N GLU A 80 9.00 -11.01 -6.09
CA GLU A 80 8.41 -10.34 -7.24
C GLU A 80 7.01 -10.94 -7.48
N ALA A 81 6.00 -10.08 -7.50
CA ALA A 81 4.64 -10.48 -7.81
C ALA A 81 4.05 -9.56 -8.88
N ALA A 82 3.41 -10.17 -9.85
CA ALA A 82 2.67 -9.46 -10.90
C ALA A 82 1.30 -10.10 -11.08
N PRO A 83 0.28 -9.32 -11.47
CA PRO A 83 -1.02 -9.89 -11.80
C PRO A 83 -0.89 -10.83 -12.98
N GLY A 84 -1.54 -11.99 -12.91
CA GLY A 84 -1.65 -12.88 -14.06
C GLY A 84 -2.46 -12.25 -15.19
N GLN A 85 -2.40 -12.84 -16.41
CA GLN A 85 -3.10 -12.31 -17.59
C GLN A 85 -4.60 -12.11 -17.35
N LEU A 86 -5.25 -13.03 -16.63
CA LEU A 86 -6.66 -12.91 -16.27
C LEU A 86 -6.91 -11.74 -15.30
N GLY A 87 -5.99 -11.50 -14.36
CA GLY A 87 -6.03 -10.34 -13.45
C GLY A 87 -5.91 -9.04 -14.21
N LEU A 88 -4.95 -8.93 -15.12
CA LEU A 88 -4.77 -7.77 -16.00
C LEU A 88 -6.00 -7.53 -16.89
N PHE A 89 -6.58 -8.58 -17.47
CA PHE A 89 -7.81 -8.47 -18.25
C PHE A 89 -8.98 -7.95 -17.41
N LYS A 90 -9.18 -8.49 -16.20
CA LYS A 90 -10.22 -8.02 -15.27
C LYS A 90 -9.99 -6.57 -14.85
N PHE A 91 -8.74 -6.18 -14.60
CA PHE A 91 -8.36 -4.80 -14.32
C PHE A 91 -8.72 -3.89 -15.48
N ALA A 92 -8.27 -4.21 -16.71
CA ALA A 92 -8.57 -3.42 -17.91
C ALA A 92 -10.07 -3.28 -18.14
N LEU A 93 -10.82 -4.36 -18.04
CA LEU A 93 -12.28 -4.35 -18.17
C LEU A 93 -12.96 -3.51 -17.09
N GLY A 94 -12.46 -3.58 -15.84
CA GLY A 94 -12.90 -2.74 -14.73
C GLY A 94 -12.68 -1.25 -14.99
N GLN A 95 -11.52 -0.89 -15.53
CA GLN A 95 -11.17 0.48 -15.89
C GLN A 95 -12.00 1.00 -17.08
N LEU A 96 -12.24 0.18 -18.11
CA LEU A 96 -13.09 0.55 -19.24
C LEU A 96 -14.55 0.82 -18.82
N ARG A 97 -15.07 0.08 -17.84
CA ARG A 97 -16.47 0.21 -17.39
C ARG A 97 -16.67 1.29 -16.34
N ARG A 98 -15.70 1.53 -15.46
CA ARG A 98 -15.84 2.36 -14.25
C ARG A 98 -14.80 3.47 -14.15
N GLY A 99 -13.70 3.36 -14.89
CA GLY A 99 -12.60 4.31 -14.88
C GLY A 99 -12.86 5.57 -15.69
N THR A 100 -11.88 6.44 -15.69
CA THR A 100 -11.83 7.60 -16.58
C THR A 100 -10.98 7.28 -17.81
N PRO A 101 -11.20 7.97 -18.95
CA PRO A 101 -10.33 7.82 -20.11
C PRO A 101 -8.86 8.00 -19.74
N GLY A 102 -7.98 7.12 -20.21
CA GLY A 102 -6.55 7.18 -19.94
C GLY A 102 -6.10 6.64 -18.58
N ALA A 103 -6.99 6.15 -17.70
CA ALA A 103 -6.63 5.63 -16.37
C ALA A 103 -5.54 4.54 -16.41
N ILE A 104 -5.62 3.62 -17.36
CA ILE A 104 -4.60 2.55 -17.53
C ILE A 104 -3.24 3.17 -17.90
N LYS A 105 -3.22 4.12 -18.86
CA LYS A 105 -1.98 4.79 -19.28
C LYS A 105 -1.35 5.56 -18.11
N ARG A 106 -2.14 6.34 -17.36
CA ARG A 106 -1.65 7.06 -16.18
C ARG A 106 -1.12 6.10 -15.11
N GLY A 107 -1.84 5.00 -14.84
CA GLY A 107 -1.40 3.99 -13.88
C GLY A 107 -0.08 3.34 -14.27
N MET A 108 0.14 3.04 -15.55
CA MET A 108 1.41 2.51 -16.06
C MET A 108 2.54 3.55 -15.90
N ALA A 109 2.32 4.80 -16.28
CA ALA A 109 3.31 5.87 -16.13
C ALA A 109 3.72 6.07 -14.66
N VAL A 110 2.77 6.08 -13.74
CA VAL A 110 3.05 6.17 -12.30
C VAL A 110 3.82 4.94 -11.81
N SER A 111 3.46 3.74 -12.25
CA SER A 111 4.21 2.51 -11.92
C SER A 111 5.67 2.57 -12.37
N GLU A 112 5.94 3.10 -13.57
CA GLU A 112 7.30 3.30 -14.07
C GLU A 112 8.08 4.33 -13.23
N LEU A 113 7.43 5.41 -12.79
CA LEU A 113 8.04 6.39 -11.89
C LEU A 113 8.36 5.78 -10.53
N MET A 114 7.42 5.02 -9.93
CA MET A 114 7.66 4.31 -8.68
C MET A 114 8.85 3.35 -8.80
N GLN A 115 8.96 2.58 -9.90
CA GLN A 115 10.10 1.70 -10.14
C GLN A 115 11.45 2.42 -10.19
N LYS A 116 11.51 3.65 -10.70
CA LYS A 116 12.75 4.46 -10.74
C LYS A 116 13.20 4.89 -9.34
N TRP A 117 12.27 5.11 -8.43
CA TRP A 117 12.53 5.51 -7.05
C TRP A 117 12.67 4.32 -6.11
N HIS A 118 12.22 3.14 -6.52
CA HIS A 118 12.23 1.93 -5.70
C HIS A 118 13.68 1.51 -5.41
N PRO A 119 14.09 1.40 -4.12
CA PRO A 119 15.45 1.03 -3.74
C PRO A 119 15.79 -0.38 -4.23
N LYS A 120 17.07 -0.60 -4.56
CA LYS A 120 17.58 -1.92 -4.96
C LYS A 120 18.03 -2.77 -3.77
N ASP A 121 18.33 -2.14 -2.64
CA ASP A 121 18.70 -2.83 -1.43
C ASP A 121 17.54 -3.65 -0.89
N PRO A 122 17.79 -4.83 -0.31
CA PRO A 122 16.73 -5.65 0.27
C PRO A 122 15.94 -4.90 1.36
N HIS A 123 14.63 -4.86 1.24
CA HIS A 123 13.74 -4.18 2.19
C HIS A 123 12.35 -4.80 2.21
N TYR A 124 11.59 -4.54 3.26
CA TYR A 124 10.14 -4.77 3.25
C TYR A 124 9.43 -3.58 2.60
N TYR A 125 8.59 -3.84 1.63
CA TYR A 125 7.82 -2.82 0.95
C TYR A 125 6.40 -2.73 1.52
N LEU A 126 6.04 -1.59 2.11
CA LEU A 126 4.67 -1.28 2.50
C LEU A 126 3.94 -0.63 1.32
N PHE A 127 3.19 -1.42 0.57
CA PHE A 127 2.40 -0.92 -0.55
C PHE A 127 1.20 -0.08 -0.09
N THR A 128 0.45 -0.58 0.90
CA THR A 128 -0.68 0.17 1.46
C THR A 128 -0.84 -0.05 2.95
N ILE A 129 -1.29 1.00 3.63
CA ILE A 129 -1.91 0.95 4.94
C ILE A 129 -3.18 1.79 4.90
N GLY A 130 -4.29 1.22 5.30
CA GLY A 130 -5.58 1.91 5.26
C GLY A 130 -6.46 1.56 6.45
N THR A 131 -7.29 2.50 6.84
CA THR A 131 -8.34 2.32 7.86
C THR A 131 -9.67 2.77 7.32
N THR A 132 -10.74 2.08 7.71
CA THR A 132 -12.10 2.54 7.45
C THR A 132 -12.33 3.91 8.10
N GLU A 133 -13.29 4.66 7.62
CA GLU A 133 -13.64 5.96 8.19
C GLU A 133 -13.99 5.85 9.67
N SER A 134 -14.74 4.82 10.04
CA SER A 134 -15.13 4.53 11.42
C SER A 134 -13.95 4.19 12.35
N ALA A 135 -12.82 3.76 11.81
CA ALA A 135 -11.61 3.38 12.53
C ALA A 135 -10.56 4.53 12.63
N ARG A 136 -10.76 5.64 11.92
CA ARG A 136 -9.83 6.76 11.92
C ARG A 136 -9.74 7.43 13.29
N GLY A 137 -8.53 7.92 13.62
CA GLY A 137 -8.26 8.58 14.91
C GLY A 137 -8.20 7.66 16.13
N LYS A 138 -8.46 6.35 15.97
CA LYS A 138 -8.49 5.36 17.07
C LYS A 138 -7.17 4.58 17.24
N GLY A 139 -6.08 5.02 16.64
CA GLY A 139 -4.77 4.36 16.75
C GLY A 139 -4.60 3.10 15.89
N VAL A 140 -5.60 2.72 15.08
CA VAL A 140 -5.58 1.51 14.24
C VAL A 140 -4.38 1.48 13.30
N GLY A 141 -4.05 2.59 12.63
CA GLY A 141 -2.86 2.67 11.77
C GLY A 141 -1.55 2.38 12.51
N LYS A 142 -1.40 2.92 13.73
CA LYS A 142 -0.25 2.61 14.60
C LYS A 142 -0.24 1.13 14.99
N GLY A 143 -1.39 0.57 15.32
CA GLY A 143 -1.55 -0.86 15.64
C GLY A 143 -1.09 -1.74 14.48
N LEU A 144 -1.46 -1.40 13.24
CA LEU A 144 -1.08 -2.11 12.03
C LEU A 144 0.43 -2.10 11.75
N LEU A 145 1.12 -0.98 12.00
CA LEU A 145 2.56 -0.86 11.72
C LEU A 145 3.45 -1.50 12.78
N ARG A 146 3.17 -1.27 14.06
CA ARG A 146 4.09 -1.61 15.16
C ARG A 146 4.62 -3.04 15.15
N PRO A 147 3.80 -4.10 15.03
CA PRO A 147 4.32 -5.47 15.07
C PRO A 147 5.25 -5.78 13.89
N VAL A 148 4.92 -5.28 12.70
CA VAL A 148 5.72 -5.50 11.49
C VAL A 148 7.04 -4.74 11.60
N LEU A 149 7.01 -3.47 12.00
CA LEU A 149 8.23 -2.66 12.18
C LEU A 149 9.14 -3.25 13.26
N LYS A 150 8.57 -3.74 14.38
CA LYS A 150 9.34 -4.43 15.43
C LYS A 150 10.03 -5.69 14.89
N ALA A 151 9.34 -6.47 14.07
CA ALA A 151 9.93 -7.65 13.45
C ALA A 151 11.04 -7.27 12.44
N CYS A 152 10.85 -6.17 11.67
CA CYS A 152 11.89 -5.62 10.79
C CYS A 152 13.11 -5.16 11.59
N ASP A 153 12.92 -4.48 12.74
CA ASP A 153 14.02 -4.08 13.64
C ASP A 153 14.80 -5.29 14.13
N THR A 154 14.11 -6.33 14.62
CA THR A 154 14.74 -7.58 15.07
C THR A 154 15.52 -8.29 13.95
N ALA A 155 15.03 -8.21 12.72
CA ALA A 155 15.67 -8.83 11.55
C ALA A 155 16.75 -7.94 10.90
N ALA A 156 17.04 -6.76 11.46
CA ALA A 156 17.92 -5.73 10.87
C ALA A 156 17.53 -5.42 9.41
N MET A 157 16.22 -5.37 9.12
CA MET A 157 15.71 -5.21 7.77
C MET A 157 15.04 -3.84 7.60
N PRO A 158 15.46 -3.02 6.63
CA PRO A 158 14.83 -1.73 6.35
C PRO A 158 13.43 -1.87 5.75
N VAL A 159 12.70 -0.76 5.75
CA VAL A 159 11.34 -0.68 5.22
C VAL A 159 11.23 0.50 4.28
N TYR A 160 10.55 0.30 3.16
CA TYR A 160 10.27 1.31 2.14
C TYR A 160 8.76 1.47 1.91
N LEU A 161 8.36 2.68 1.56
CA LEU A 161 7.01 3.00 1.07
C LEU A 161 7.03 4.22 0.14
N GLU A 162 5.97 4.40 -0.65
CA GLU A 162 5.67 5.66 -1.32
C GLU A 162 4.40 6.27 -0.72
N ASN A 163 4.55 7.42 -0.05
CA ASN A 163 3.44 8.17 0.50
C ASN A 163 2.73 8.97 -0.60
N SER A 164 1.49 8.61 -0.91
CA SER A 164 0.65 9.25 -1.93
C SER A 164 -0.12 10.47 -1.44
N ASN A 165 -0.07 10.76 -0.15
CA ASN A 165 -0.77 11.90 0.44
C ASN A 165 0.12 12.60 1.49
N PRO A 166 0.61 13.82 1.20
CA PRO A 166 1.49 14.57 2.10
C PRO A 166 0.93 14.78 3.52
N ASN A 167 -0.38 14.72 3.70
CA ASN A 167 -1.00 14.80 5.04
C ASN A 167 -0.62 13.62 5.94
N ASN A 168 -0.13 12.51 5.37
CA ASN A 168 0.32 11.34 6.12
C ASN A 168 1.82 11.39 6.47
N SER A 169 2.60 12.36 5.98
CA SER A 169 4.06 12.41 6.17
C SER A 169 4.44 12.42 7.64
N GLY A 170 3.70 13.18 8.47
CA GLY A 170 3.91 13.20 9.93
C GLY A 170 3.64 11.86 10.61
N PHE A 171 2.65 11.10 10.10
CA PHE A 171 2.38 9.75 10.61
C PHE A 171 3.56 8.81 10.35
N TYR A 172 4.10 8.80 9.14
CA TYR A 172 5.24 7.94 8.81
C TYR A 172 6.53 8.39 9.50
N ALA A 173 6.79 9.71 9.59
CA ALA A 173 7.93 10.25 10.32
C ALA A 173 7.91 9.85 11.80
N ALA A 174 6.74 9.86 12.47
CA ALA A 174 6.58 9.39 13.84
C ALA A 174 6.89 7.89 14.02
N HIS A 175 6.91 7.11 12.94
CA HIS A 175 7.31 5.70 12.93
C HIS A 175 8.75 5.48 12.45
N GLY A 176 9.52 6.54 12.25
CA GLY A 176 10.94 6.49 11.90
C GLY A 176 11.21 6.43 10.40
N PHE A 177 10.22 6.73 9.55
CA PHE A 177 10.46 6.89 8.13
C PHE A 177 11.02 8.27 7.81
N GLU A 178 12.03 8.30 6.95
CA GLU A 178 12.64 9.52 6.42
C GLU A 178 12.31 9.66 4.94
N ARG A 179 12.02 10.87 4.51
CA ARG A 179 11.70 11.15 3.12
C ARG A 179 12.97 11.16 2.27
N MET A 180 13.02 10.33 1.24
CA MET A 180 14.14 10.25 0.29
C MET A 180 14.07 11.34 -0.78
N GLY A 181 12.86 11.81 -1.09
CA GLY A 181 12.61 12.83 -2.10
C GLY A 181 11.13 13.03 -2.34
N VAL A 182 10.80 13.72 -3.43
CA VAL A 182 9.43 13.95 -3.90
C VAL A 182 9.43 13.87 -5.41
N PHE A 183 8.42 13.27 -6.01
CA PHE A 183 8.21 13.35 -7.44
C PHE A 183 6.74 13.60 -7.79
N HIS A 184 6.52 14.37 -8.84
CA HIS A 184 5.21 14.58 -9.45
C HIS A 184 4.83 13.39 -10.33
N ILE A 185 3.57 12.97 -10.31
CA ILE A 185 3.13 11.78 -11.04
C ILE A 185 2.76 12.05 -12.51
N ASP A 186 2.50 13.33 -12.86
CA ASP A 186 2.05 13.72 -14.21
C ASP A 186 2.29 15.24 -14.44
N GLY A 187 3.57 15.66 -14.44
CA GLY A 187 3.95 17.07 -14.55
C GLY A 187 3.79 17.85 -13.24
N ASP A 188 4.32 19.10 -13.24
CA ASP A 188 4.56 19.90 -12.03
C ASP A 188 3.30 20.26 -11.21
N ASP A 189 2.14 20.36 -11.85
CA ASP A 189 0.86 20.66 -11.18
C ASP A 189 0.10 19.40 -10.70
N SER A 190 0.67 18.22 -10.90
CA SER A 190 0.03 16.97 -10.51
C SER A 190 0.29 16.62 -9.04
N PRO A 191 -0.49 15.68 -8.44
CA PRO A 191 -0.19 15.17 -7.13
C PRO A 191 1.23 14.62 -7.02
N VAL A 192 1.78 14.68 -5.82
CA VAL A 192 3.14 14.20 -5.52
C VAL A 192 3.10 12.85 -4.82
N MET A 193 4.19 12.10 -4.99
CA MET A 193 4.53 10.95 -4.16
C MET A 193 5.83 11.23 -3.41
N GLU A 194 5.89 10.79 -2.18
CA GLU A 194 7.05 10.90 -1.30
C GLU A 194 7.61 9.50 -1.02
N PRO A 195 8.68 9.07 -1.72
CA PRO A 195 9.42 7.87 -1.34
C PRO A 195 9.99 8.04 0.07
N MET A 196 9.76 7.07 0.93
CA MET A 196 10.20 7.13 2.33
C MET A 196 10.90 5.83 2.72
N TRP A 197 12.00 5.96 3.44
CA TRP A 197 12.83 4.86 3.91
C TRP A 197 12.91 4.85 5.43
N ARG A 198 12.94 3.67 6.00
CA ARG A 198 13.14 3.48 7.44
C ARG A 198 14.25 2.48 7.68
N GLU A 199 15.32 2.90 8.31
CA GLU A 199 16.35 2.01 8.83
C GLU A 199 15.83 1.20 10.03
N PRO A 200 16.27 -0.05 10.20
CA PRO A 200 15.97 -0.83 11.39
C PRO A 200 16.55 -0.13 12.62
N LYS A 201 15.77 -0.08 13.70
CA LYS A 201 16.25 0.46 14.99
C LYS A 201 17.05 -0.61 15.71
N ALA A 202 18.18 -0.24 16.28
CA ALA A 202 18.92 -1.10 17.18
C ALA A 202 18.04 -1.52 18.36
N SER A 203 18.00 -2.83 18.64
CA SER A 203 17.24 -3.43 19.75
C SER A 203 17.89 -3.13 21.09
#